data_4d04172434aa4d4c0b8718dd5f214214
#
_entry.id   4d04172434aa4d4c0b8718dd5f214214
#
_cell.length_a   1.000
_cell.length_b   1.000
_cell.length_c   1.000
_cell.angle_alpha   90.00
_cell.angle_beta   90.00
_cell.angle_gamma   90.00
#
_symmetry.space_group_name_H-M   'P 1'
#
loop_
_entity.id
_entity.type
_entity.pdbx_description
1 polymer ?
#
loop_
_entity_poly.entity_id
_entity_poly.type
_entity_poly.pdbx_seq_one_letter_code
_entity_poly.pdbx_strand_id
1 'polypeptide(L)'
;MRRLFLLLLCLALVGGCARQPSVQEPEPEPIPAVREEAEPPSFSPERYVPPPWKGSEPQQGAPIVPQPGDTAACWDMARAGDFAPDDDCSDGELLAKWLAVEGLTLSDLEDRGCTQLVLTVAREEDGVSTLTTCYVMEDNAWHAQPGLTRMAGYTGSNGIAHDRRRNTRQSPAGLWALGSAFGLASQPAGLLLPWRDITPQSDWVCDAASPYFNTWQERDDPLITQLWDLQDAEHLEDYSVTYRYACVIEYNTPPYTVPDRGCAIFLHCSDHPTSGCIGLLEEDMVRTLLWLDPRENPYILITGHEKPR
;
A
#
# COMPACT_ATOMS: atom_id res chain seq x y z
N MET A 1 -43.89 32.93 49.78
CA MET A 1 -44.32 34.08 50.69
C MET A 1 -43.41 35.26 50.34
N ARG A 2 -44.10 36.36 50.12
CA ARG A 2 -43.73 37.80 50.19
C ARG A 2 -42.70 38.24 49.13
N ARG A 3 -43.13 38.98 48.05
CA ARG A 3 -43.57 40.36 47.98
C ARG A 3 -42.48 41.33 48.44
N LEU A 4 -42.07 42.42 47.83
CA LEU A 4 -42.79 43.41 47.05
C LEU A 4 -41.90 44.64 46.79
N PHE A 5 -42.18 45.38 45.74
CA PHE A 5 -42.20 46.83 45.48
C PHE A 5 -40.84 47.54 45.19
N LEU A 6 -40.69 48.08 44.02
CA LEU A 6 -41.19 49.36 43.46
C LEU A 6 -40.57 50.60 44.13
N LEU A 7 -39.84 51.39 43.37
CA LEU A 7 -40.22 52.80 43.18
C LEU A 7 -39.44 53.49 42.10
N LEU A 8 -40.19 54.08 41.18
CA LEU A 8 -39.73 55.09 40.21
C LEU A 8 -39.27 56.38 40.94
N LEU A 9 -38.26 57.05 40.34
CA LEU A 9 -38.23 58.51 40.43
C LEU A 9 -37.70 59.12 39.13
N CYS A 10 -38.64 59.79 38.41
CA CYS A 10 -38.31 60.73 37.35
C CYS A 10 -37.81 62.05 37.96
N LEU A 11 -36.72 62.57 37.40
CA LEU A 11 -36.48 64.04 37.45
C LEU A 11 -35.84 64.48 36.14
N ALA A 12 -36.55 65.29 35.42
CA ALA A 12 -36.06 66.04 34.26
C ALA A 12 -35.32 67.31 34.76
N LEU A 13 -34.27 67.68 34.12
CA LEU A 13 -33.81 69.07 34.05
C LEU A 13 -32.90 69.25 32.81
N VAL A 14 -33.44 69.94 31.93
CA VAL A 14 -33.13 71.05 31.03
C VAL A 14 -31.62 71.40 30.86
N GLY A 15 -31.17 71.41 29.60
CA GLY A 15 -30.38 72.48 29.02
C GLY A 15 -28.89 72.31 28.95
N GLY A 16 -28.44 72.23 27.72
CA GLY A 16 -27.03 72.47 27.41
C GLY A 16 -26.62 71.90 26.03
N CYS A 17 -26.89 72.68 24.96
CA CYS A 17 -26.30 72.40 23.66
C CYS A 17 -24.78 72.59 23.76
N ALA A 18 -24.05 71.49 23.78
CA ALA A 18 -22.65 71.48 23.43
C ALA A 18 -22.50 70.66 22.14
N ARG A 19 -22.10 71.34 21.06
CA ARG A 19 -21.72 70.71 19.78
C ARG A 19 -20.55 69.78 20.08
N GLN A 20 -20.80 68.48 19.87
CA GLN A 20 -19.70 67.54 19.76
C GLN A 20 -18.95 67.76 18.43
N PRO A 21 -17.63 67.69 18.41
CA PRO A 21 -16.84 67.71 17.17
C PRO A 21 -17.16 66.44 16.39
N SER A 22 -17.45 66.60 15.09
CA SER A 22 -17.59 65.52 14.13
C SER A 22 -16.33 64.70 14.12
N VAL A 23 -16.39 63.44 14.59
CA VAL A 23 -15.37 62.44 14.35
C VAL A 23 -15.50 62.11 12.86
N GLN A 24 -14.54 62.52 12.05
CA GLN A 24 -14.35 62.00 10.71
C GLN A 24 -14.03 60.53 10.80
N GLU A 25 -14.91 59.68 10.25
CA GLU A 25 -14.56 58.30 9.97
C GLU A 25 -13.28 58.28 9.10
N PRO A 26 -12.29 57.48 9.45
CA PRO A 26 -11.15 57.31 8.56
C PRO A 26 -11.61 56.73 7.21
N GLU A 27 -11.19 57.34 6.12
CA GLU A 27 -11.34 56.81 4.79
C GLU A 27 -10.83 55.34 4.78
N PRO A 28 -11.58 54.40 4.17
CA PRO A 28 -11.11 53.01 4.05
C PRO A 28 -9.82 53.02 3.25
N GLU A 29 -8.79 52.37 3.82
CA GLU A 29 -7.52 52.14 3.10
C GLU A 29 -7.84 51.42 1.80
N PRO A 30 -7.16 51.72 0.70
CA PRO A 30 -7.35 51.04 -0.56
C PRO A 30 -7.02 49.55 -0.38
N ILE A 31 -8.01 48.70 -0.69
CA ILE A 31 -7.83 47.22 -0.73
C ILE A 31 -6.61 46.95 -1.63
N PRO A 32 -5.57 46.27 -1.12
CA PRO A 32 -4.45 45.92 -1.98
C PRO A 32 -4.96 45.12 -3.16
N ALA A 33 -4.53 45.52 -4.36
CA ALA A 33 -4.92 44.84 -5.59
C ALA A 33 -4.72 43.33 -5.40
N VAL A 34 -5.81 42.59 -5.63
CA VAL A 34 -5.80 41.13 -5.69
C VAL A 34 -4.62 40.76 -6.60
N ARG A 35 -3.58 40.16 -6.03
CA ARG A 35 -2.55 39.55 -6.84
C ARG A 35 -3.29 38.55 -7.73
N GLU A 36 -3.18 38.74 -9.02
CA GLU A 36 -3.57 37.78 -10.03
C GLU A 36 -3.01 36.42 -9.57
N GLU A 37 -3.87 35.51 -9.16
CA GLU A 37 -3.48 34.16 -8.80
C GLU A 37 -2.76 33.61 -10.02
N ALA A 38 -1.47 33.34 -9.86
CA ALA A 38 -0.70 32.66 -10.88
C ALA A 38 -1.44 31.34 -11.16
N GLU A 39 -1.81 31.11 -12.41
CA GLU A 39 -2.38 29.83 -12.83
C GLU A 39 -1.51 28.69 -12.26
N PRO A 40 -2.10 27.68 -11.66
CA PRO A 40 -1.34 26.54 -11.15
C PRO A 40 -0.50 25.99 -12.31
N PRO A 41 0.77 25.64 -12.08
CA PRO A 41 1.63 25.13 -13.12
C PRO A 41 0.93 23.96 -13.79
N SER A 42 0.75 24.05 -15.13
CA SER A 42 0.16 22.98 -15.91
C SER A 42 0.99 21.71 -15.69
N PHE A 43 0.38 20.70 -15.07
CA PHE A 43 1.02 19.41 -14.86
C PHE A 43 1.25 18.75 -16.24
N SER A 44 2.51 18.52 -16.57
CA SER A 44 2.89 17.68 -17.69
C SER A 44 3.28 16.31 -17.13
N PRO A 45 2.53 15.24 -17.42
CA PRO A 45 2.87 13.89 -16.97
C PRO A 45 4.26 13.42 -17.45
N GLU A 46 4.82 14.09 -18.47
CA GLU A 46 6.17 13.81 -18.99
C GLU A 46 7.31 14.27 -18.05
N ARG A 47 7.04 15.01 -16.98
CA ARG A 47 8.06 15.49 -16.04
C ARG A 47 8.20 14.67 -14.75
N TYR A 48 7.26 13.77 -14.46
CA TYR A 48 7.45 12.88 -13.33
C TYR A 48 8.37 11.74 -13.75
N VAL A 49 9.64 11.92 -13.50
CA VAL A 49 10.60 10.81 -13.43
C VAL A 49 10.65 10.43 -11.95
N PRO A 50 10.09 9.29 -11.54
CA PRO A 50 10.34 8.79 -10.19
C PRO A 50 11.85 8.79 -9.97
N PRO A 51 12.35 9.10 -8.76
CA PRO A 51 13.77 9.04 -8.49
C PRO A 51 14.27 7.68 -8.97
N PRO A 52 15.37 7.63 -9.75
CA PRO A 52 15.75 6.41 -10.42
C PRO A 52 15.94 5.33 -9.37
N TRP A 53 15.08 4.34 -9.42
CA TRP A 53 15.32 3.04 -8.85
C TRP A 53 16.69 2.59 -9.35
N LYS A 54 17.67 2.50 -8.45
CA LYS A 54 19.04 2.04 -8.79
C LYS A 54 19.16 0.52 -8.77
N GLY A 55 18.06 -0.19 -8.88
CA GLY A 55 17.99 -1.58 -9.23
C GLY A 55 17.51 -1.68 -10.68
N SER A 56 17.84 -2.75 -11.37
CA SER A 56 17.44 -3.02 -12.76
C SER A 56 16.04 -2.47 -13.07
N GLU A 57 15.90 -1.80 -14.21
CA GLU A 57 14.58 -1.34 -14.67
C GLU A 57 13.57 -2.47 -14.53
N PRO A 58 12.37 -2.24 -13.96
CA PRO A 58 11.35 -3.26 -13.92
C PRO A 58 11.12 -3.71 -15.38
N GLN A 59 11.33 -4.99 -15.64
CA GLN A 59 11.10 -5.50 -16.98
C GLN A 59 9.66 -5.20 -17.35
N GLN A 60 9.47 -4.56 -18.52
CA GLN A 60 8.20 -4.11 -19.06
C GLN A 60 7.30 -5.30 -19.42
N GLY A 61 6.81 -6.00 -18.40
CA GLY A 61 5.68 -6.91 -18.55
C GLY A 61 4.53 -6.29 -17.79
N ALA A 62 3.43 -5.99 -18.47
CA ALA A 62 2.20 -5.72 -17.75
C ALA A 62 1.98 -6.87 -16.75
N PRO A 63 1.55 -6.59 -15.50
CA PRO A 63 1.23 -7.67 -14.57
C PRO A 63 0.26 -8.62 -15.26
N ILE A 64 0.61 -9.92 -15.27
CA ILE A 64 -0.33 -10.94 -15.78
C ILE A 64 -1.46 -10.97 -14.78
N VAL A 65 -2.56 -10.34 -15.13
CA VAL A 65 -3.82 -10.49 -14.41
C VAL A 65 -4.50 -11.70 -15.05
N PRO A 66 -4.65 -12.82 -14.32
CA PRO A 66 -5.37 -13.98 -14.84
C PRO A 66 -6.75 -13.57 -15.35
N GLN A 67 -7.16 -14.05 -16.51
CA GLN A 67 -8.51 -13.76 -17.03
C GLN A 67 -9.52 -14.60 -16.25
N PRO A 68 -10.70 -14.06 -15.93
CA PRO A 68 -11.68 -14.76 -15.07
C PRO A 68 -12.18 -16.11 -15.58
N GLY A 69 -11.88 -16.52 -16.82
CA GLY A 69 -12.30 -17.78 -17.38
C GLY A 69 -11.31 -18.94 -17.20
N ASP A 70 -10.02 -18.63 -17.00
CA ASP A 70 -8.96 -19.66 -17.01
C ASP A 70 -8.67 -20.25 -15.62
N THR A 71 -9.12 -19.57 -14.56
CA THR A 71 -8.78 -19.90 -13.17
C THR A 71 -9.76 -20.88 -12.50
N ALA A 72 -10.99 -20.99 -12.97
CA ALA A 72 -12.00 -21.82 -12.31
C ALA A 72 -11.60 -23.31 -12.23
N ALA A 73 -10.99 -23.85 -13.30
CA ALA A 73 -10.52 -25.24 -13.31
C ALA A 73 -9.30 -25.45 -12.39
N CYS A 74 -8.42 -24.43 -12.29
CA CYS A 74 -7.25 -24.46 -11.42
C CYS A 74 -7.64 -24.39 -9.93
N TRP A 75 -8.66 -23.58 -9.59
CA TRP A 75 -9.20 -23.50 -8.23
C TRP A 75 -9.86 -24.81 -7.78
N ASP A 76 -10.51 -25.53 -8.68
CA ASP A 76 -11.09 -26.85 -8.38
C ASP A 76 -10.00 -27.89 -8.07
N MET A 77 -8.83 -27.80 -8.70
CA MET A 77 -7.67 -28.63 -8.39
C MET A 77 -7.07 -28.28 -7.01
N ALA A 78 -6.97 -26.97 -6.68
CA ALA A 78 -6.48 -26.53 -5.39
C ALA A 78 -7.39 -26.93 -4.22
N ARG A 79 -8.70 -27.03 -4.45
CA ARG A 79 -9.70 -27.52 -3.47
C ARG A 79 -9.59 -29.02 -3.19
N ALA A 80 -8.96 -29.78 -4.07
CA ALA A 80 -8.86 -31.23 -3.92
C ALA A 80 -7.86 -31.69 -2.84
N GLY A 81 -7.22 -30.75 -2.12
CA GLY A 81 -6.31 -31.06 -1.03
C GLY A 81 -4.96 -31.68 -1.46
N ASP A 82 -4.69 -31.72 -2.77
CA ASP A 82 -3.58 -32.47 -3.36
C ASP A 82 -2.22 -31.79 -3.25
N PHE A 83 -2.10 -30.66 -2.52
CA PHE A 83 -0.87 -29.89 -2.35
C PHE A 83 -0.18 -30.07 -0.99
N ALA A 84 -0.50 -31.14 -0.26
CA ALA A 84 0.38 -31.56 0.82
C ALA A 84 1.74 -31.93 0.20
N PRO A 85 2.88 -31.53 0.79
CA PRO A 85 4.17 -32.00 0.31
C PRO A 85 4.16 -33.53 0.42
N ASP A 86 3.99 -34.17 -0.74
CA ASP A 86 4.27 -35.59 -0.85
C ASP A 86 5.79 -35.73 -0.72
N ASP A 87 6.28 -36.68 0.04
CA ASP A 87 7.73 -36.91 0.24
C ASP A 87 8.46 -37.17 -1.12
N ASP A 88 7.71 -37.38 -2.18
CA ASP A 88 8.22 -37.68 -3.54
C ASP A 88 8.15 -36.44 -4.50
N CYS A 89 7.66 -35.26 -4.07
CA CYS A 89 7.52 -34.07 -4.92
C CYS A 89 8.69 -33.11 -4.70
N SER A 90 9.41 -32.76 -5.75
CA SER A 90 10.48 -31.73 -5.65
C SER A 90 9.90 -30.34 -5.40
N ASP A 91 10.72 -29.44 -4.82
CA ASP A 91 10.35 -28.05 -4.57
C ASP A 91 9.86 -27.34 -5.86
N GLY A 92 10.56 -27.59 -6.99
CA GLY A 92 10.18 -27.02 -8.29
C GLY A 92 8.83 -27.54 -8.80
N GLU A 93 8.51 -28.84 -8.59
CA GLU A 93 7.20 -29.40 -8.96
C GLU A 93 6.08 -28.85 -8.08
N LEU A 94 6.32 -28.68 -6.78
CA LEU A 94 5.36 -28.06 -5.87
C LEU A 94 5.11 -26.60 -6.26
N LEU A 95 6.17 -25.84 -6.56
CA LEU A 95 6.04 -24.48 -7.03
C LEU A 95 5.26 -24.41 -8.36
N ALA A 96 5.54 -25.32 -9.32
CA ALA A 96 4.84 -25.37 -10.59
C ALA A 96 3.33 -25.62 -10.41
N LYS A 97 2.94 -26.45 -9.45
CA LYS A 97 1.53 -26.69 -9.10
C LYS A 97 0.85 -25.39 -8.63
N TRP A 98 1.50 -24.62 -7.75
CA TRP A 98 0.92 -23.35 -7.28
C TRP A 98 0.87 -22.27 -8.35
N LEU A 99 1.87 -22.21 -9.23
CA LEU A 99 1.83 -21.32 -10.40
C LEU A 99 0.63 -21.69 -11.31
N ALA A 100 0.40 -22.97 -11.52
CA ALA A 100 -0.70 -23.44 -12.35
C ALA A 100 -2.10 -23.06 -11.79
N VAL A 101 -2.26 -22.90 -10.48
CA VAL A 101 -3.50 -22.38 -9.87
C VAL A 101 -3.82 -20.98 -10.39
N GLU A 102 -2.78 -20.18 -10.67
CA GLU A 102 -2.92 -18.82 -11.21
C GLU A 102 -2.81 -18.79 -12.75
N GLY A 103 -2.84 -19.95 -13.42
CA GLY A 103 -2.67 -20.03 -14.87
C GLY A 103 -1.26 -19.70 -15.34
N LEU A 104 -0.26 -19.79 -14.46
CA LEU A 104 1.15 -19.48 -14.71
C LEU A 104 1.99 -20.76 -14.79
N THR A 105 3.21 -20.60 -15.32
CA THR A 105 4.21 -21.66 -15.45
C THR A 105 5.56 -21.20 -14.93
N LEU A 106 6.53 -22.08 -14.78
CA LEU A 106 7.90 -21.72 -14.44
C LEU A 106 8.52 -20.82 -15.51
N SER A 107 8.16 -20.96 -16.79
CA SER A 107 8.62 -20.04 -17.86
C SER A 107 8.18 -18.60 -17.63
N ASP A 108 7.05 -18.38 -16.97
CA ASP A 108 6.61 -17.03 -16.63
C ASP A 108 7.53 -16.34 -15.62
N LEU A 109 8.21 -17.10 -14.78
CA LEU A 109 9.26 -16.60 -13.88
C LEU A 109 10.57 -16.34 -14.64
N GLU A 110 10.95 -17.26 -15.55
CA GLU A 110 12.14 -17.12 -16.39
C GLU A 110 12.06 -15.89 -17.30
N ASP A 111 10.90 -15.67 -17.95
CA ASP A 111 10.65 -14.53 -18.83
C ASP A 111 10.77 -13.18 -18.09
N ARG A 112 10.56 -13.18 -16.77
CA ARG A 112 10.76 -12.03 -15.89
C ARG A 112 12.15 -11.94 -15.29
N GLY A 113 13.01 -12.91 -15.53
CA GLY A 113 14.31 -13.03 -14.88
C GLY A 113 14.19 -13.20 -13.36
N CYS A 114 13.08 -13.74 -12.88
CA CYS A 114 12.84 -13.98 -11.46
C CYS A 114 13.64 -15.20 -11.02
N THR A 115 14.50 -15.01 -10.02
CA THR A 115 15.28 -16.09 -9.40
C THR A 115 15.07 -16.17 -7.88
N GLN A 116 14.30 -15.25 -7.30
CA GLN A 116 13.79 -15.32 -5.93
C GLN A 116 12.27 -15.12 -5.91
N LEU A 117 11.55 -16.08 -5.33
CA LEU A 117 10.09 -16.03 -5.24
C LEU A 117 9.61 -16.23 -3.81
N VAL A 118 8.76 -15.33 -3.34
CA VAL A 118 7.98 -15.48 -2.11
C VAL A 118 6.63 -16.09 -2.50
N LEU A 119 6.39 -17.35 -2.15
CA LEU A 119 5.09 -18.00 -2.37
C LEU A 119 4.24 -17.87 -1.11
N THR A 120 3.12 -17.18 -1.18
CA THR A 120 2.13 -17.04 -0.10
C THR A 120 0.85 -17.75 -0.49
N VAL A 121 0.49 -18.78 0.27
CA VAL A 121 -0.68 -19.63 0.01
C VAL A 121 -1.72 -19.41 1.10
N ALA A 122 -2.90 -18.93 0.71
CA ALA A 122 -4.06 -18.85 1.59
C ALA A 122 -4.60 -20.25 1.90
N ARG A 123 -4.83 -20.54 3.19
CA ARG A 123 -5.23 -21.87 3.64
C ARG A 123 -6.70 -22.16 3.36
N GLU A 124 -7.01 -23.43 3.15
CA GLU A 124 -8.37 -23.91 2.85
C GLU A 124 -9.35 -23.61 3.99
N GLU A 125 -8.90 -23.72 5.24
CA GLU A 125 -9.78 -23.64 6.41
C GLU A 125 -10.50 -22.30 6.55
N ASP A 126 -9.86 -21.21 6.14
CA ASP A 126 -10.42 -19.85 6.31
C ASP A 126 -10.19 -18.93 5.10
N GLY A 127 -9.30 -19.26 4.16
CA GLY A 127 -8.91 -18.44 3.03
C GLY A 127 -8.21 -17.12 3.43
N VAL A 128 -7.79 -16.99 4.70
CA VAL A 128 -7.23 -15.76 5.28
C VAL A 128 -5.88 -15.99 5.94
N SER A 129 -5.73 -17.02 6.76
CA SER A 129 -4.42 -17.44 7.26
C SER A 129 -3.58 -18.02 6.12
N THR A 130 -2.26 -17.82 6.17
CA THR A 130 -1.37 -18.23 5.08
C THR A 130 -0.21 -19.05 5.57
N LEU A 131 0.37 -19.81 4.64
CA LEU A 131 1.72 -20.33 4.74
C LEU A 131 2.57 -19.72 3.64
N THR A 132 3.67 -19.10 4.03
CA THR A 132 4.60 -18.45 3.10
C THR A 132 5.92 -19.23 3.06
N THR A 133 6.39 -19.52 1.84
CA THR A 133 7.68 -20.18 1.59
C THR A 133 8.47 -19.39 0.56
N CYS A 134 9.73 -19.13 0.84
CA CYS A 134 10.65 -18.50 -0.11
C CYS A 134 11.32 -19.56 -0.97
N TYR A 135 11.47 -19.28 -2.26
CA TYR A 135 12.13 -20.16 -3.25
C TYR A 135 13.24 -19.40 -3.95
N VAL A 136 14.33 -20.10 -4.21
CA VAL A 136 15.46 -19.59 -4.98
C VAL A 136 15.75 -20.51 -6.17
N MET A 137 16.15 -19.92 -7.31
CA MET A 137 16.63 -20.63 -8.48
C MET A 137 18.15 -20.84 -8.35
N GLU A 138 18.57 -22.07 -8.14
CA GLU A 138 19.97 -22.48 -8.09
C GLU A 138 20.18 -23.71 -8.99
N ASP A 139 21.30 -23.78 -9.70
CA ASP A 139 21.66 -24.89 -10.59
C ASP A 139 20.51 -25.30 -11.56
N ASN A 140 19.77 -24.33 -12.11
CA ASN A 140 18.59 -24.53 -12.97
C ASN A 140 17.42 -25.28 -12.31
N ALA A 141 17.32 -25.25 -11.00
CA ALA A 141 16.21 -25.81 -10.27
C ALA A 141 15.71 -24.85 -9.18
N TRP A 142 14.41 -24.89 -8.92
CA TRP A 142 13.83 -24.15 -7.81
C TRP A 142 13.96 -24.95 -6.51
N HIS A 143 14.46 -24.30 -5.46
CA HIS A 143 14.65 -24.88 -4.14
C HIS A 143 13.96 -24.01 -3.09
N ALA A 144 13.29 -24.62 -2.13
CA ALA A 144 12.76 -23.91 -0.97
C ALA A 144 13.93 -23.44 -0.10
N GLN A 145 13.95 -22.15 0.26
CA GLN A 145 15.00 -21.55 1.07
C GLN A 145 14.96 -22.09 2.51
N PRO A 146 16.00 -22.78 2.99
CA PRO A 146 16.03 -23.27 4.37
C PRO A 146 15.81 -22.17 5.40
N GLY A 147 14.93 -22.41 6.36
CA GLY A 147 14.56 -21.43 7.40
C GLY A 147 13.54 -20.38 6.98
N LEU A 148 13.13 -20.32 5.70
CA LEU A 148 12.05 -19.45 5.18
C LEU A 148 10.94 -20.28 4.53
N THR A 149 10.57 -21.38 5.17
CA THR A 149 9.54 -22.30 4.70
C THR A 149 8.35 -22.31 5.64
N ARG A 150 7.14 -22.35 5.11
CA ARG A 150 5.88 -22.50 5.86
C ARG A 150 5.71 -21.46 6.99
N MET A 151 6.21 -20.26 6.78
CA MET A 151 6.04 -19.13 7.71
C MET A 151 4.55 -18.78 7.81
N ALA A 152 4.04 -18.71 9.03
CA ALA A 152 2.64 -18.36 9.28
C ALA A 152 2.40 -16.87 9.02
N GLY A 153 1.26 -16.55 8.41
CA GLY A 153 0.90 -15.17 8.09
C GLY A 153 -0.57 -15.00 7.75
N TYR A 154 -0.90 -13.88 7.15
CA TYR A 154 -2.28 -13.51 6.82
C TYR A 154 -2.37 -12.76 5.50
N THR A 155 -3.51 -12.95 4.81
CA THR A 155 -3.99 -12.09 3.73
C THR A 155 -4.93 -11.01 4.27
N GLY A 156 -5.58 -10.30 3.37
CA GLY A 156 -6.71 -9.43 3.69
C GLY A 156 -7.81 -10.18 4.45
N SER A 157 -8.50 -9.51 5.37
CA SER A 157 -9.55 -10.13 6.21
C SER A 157 -10.71 -10.73 5.42
N ASN A 158 -10.82 -10.42 4.13
CA ASN A 158 -11.78 -11.01 3.20
C ASN A 158 -11.11 -11.95 2.17
N GLY A 159 -9.91 -12.48 2.50
CA GLY A 159 -9.19 -13.44 1.68
C GLY A 159 -8.46 -12.81 0.49
N ILE A 160 -8.35 -13.58 -0.60
CA ILE A 160 -7.70 -13.18 -1.85
C ILE A 160 -8.73 -12.99 -2.96
N ALA A 161 -8.40 -12.21 -4.00
CA ALA A 161 -9.25 -12.06 -5.19
C ALA A 161 -8.43 -11.66 -6.43
N HIS A 162 -8.81 -12.18 -7.61
CA HIS A 162 -8.21 -11.79 -8.89
C HIS A 162 -8.71 -10.43 -9.39
N ASP A 163 -9.96 -10.10 -9.11
CA ASP A 163 -10.58 -8.83 -9.48
C ASP A 163 -10.77 -7.90 -8.26
N ARG A 164 -9.77 -7.91 -7.36
CA ARG A 164 -9.77 -7.06 -6.19
C ARG A 164 -10.23 -5.63 -6.51
N ARG A 165 -11.09 -5.08 -5.66
CA ARG A 165 -11.57 -3.70 -5.73
C ARG A 165 -11.12 -2.89 -4.51
N ARG A 166 -11.11 -1.56 -4.66
CA ARG A 166 -10.85 -0.64 -3.55
C ARG A 166 -11.76 -0.96 -2.36
N ASN A 167 -11.23 -0.95 -1.14
CA ASN A 167 -11.96 -1.16 0.12
C ASN A 167 -12.59 -2.56 0.33
N THR A 168 -12.26 -3.56 -0.49
CA THR A 168 -12.78 -4.93 -0.31
C THR A 168 -12.09 -5.71 0.81
N ARG A 169 -10.95 -5.23 1.32
CA ARG A 169 -10.10 -5.94 2.29
C ARG A 169 -9.66 -7.32 1.80
N GLN A 170 -9.46 -7.44 0.51
CA GLN A 170 -8.93 -8.63 -0.13
C GLN A 170 -7.51 -8.40 -0.61
N SER A 171 -6.64 -9.39 -0.52
CA SER A 171 -5.33 -9.36 -1.15
C SER A 171 -5.44 -9.71 -2.64
N PRO A 172 -4.63 -9.10 -3.51
CA PRO A 172 -4.65 -9.44 -4.93
C PRO A 172 -4.01 -10.81 -5.18
N ALA A 173 -4.76 -11.76 -5.74
CA ALA A 173 -4.21 -13.01 -6.24
C ALA A 173 -3.33 -12.74 -7.47
N GLY A 174 -2.30 -13.57 -7.70
CA GLY A 174 -1.41 -13.50 -8.85
C GLY A 174 0.06 -13.24 -8.49
N LEU A 175 0.86 -12.98 -9.52
CA LEU A 175 2.31 -12.81 -9.46
C LEU A 175 2.68 -11.31 -9.55
N TRP A 176 3.38 -10.78 -8.52
CA TRP A 176 3.70 -9.37 -8.39
C TRP A 176 5.19 -9.19 -8.08
N ALA A 177 5.85 -8.19 -8.67
CA ALA A 177 7.21 -7.87 -8.30
C ALA A 177 7.28 -7.34 -6.86
N LEU A 178 8.40 -7.57 -6.19
CA LEU A 178 8.72 -6.96 -4.90
C LEU A 178 9.61 -5.74 -5.11
N GLY A 179 9.19 -4.62 -4.57
CA GLY A 179 9.83 -3.33 -4.70
C GLY A 179 10.78 -2.98 -3.55
N SER A 180 10.81 -1.69 -3.19
CA SER A 180 11.63 -1.20 -2.09
C SER A 180 11.08 -1.65 -0.73
N ALA A 181 12.00 -1.83 0.22
CA ALA A 181 11.66 -2.00 1.61
C ALA A 181 11.59 -0.66 2.34
N PHE A 182 10.81 -0.60 3.40
CA PHE A 182 10.65 0.60 4.22
C PHE A 182 10.25 0.24 5.65
N GLY A 183 10.35 1.20 6.57
CA GLY A 183 9.86 0.98 7.92
C GLY A 183 10.08 2.10 8.90
N LEU A 184 9.46 1.95 10.07
CA LEU A 184 9.63 2.81 11.26
C LEU A 184 10.79 2.35 12.14
N ALA A 185 11.18 1.08 12.05
CA ALA A 185 12.38 0.58 12.70
C ALA A 185 13.62 0.94 11.87
N SER A 186 14.79 0.84 12.47
CA SER A 186 16.05 1.03 11.74
C SER A 186 16.21 -0.02 10.64
N GLN A 187 16.79 0.38 9.51
CA GLN A 187 17.15 -0.52 8.43
C GLN A 187 17.88 -1.77 8.97
N PRO A 188 17.42 -2.98 8.66
CA PRO A 188 18.12 -4.20 9.05
C PRO A 188 19.54 -4.25 8.50
N ALA A 189 20.51 -4.57 9.35
CA ALA A 189 21.91 -4.70 8.91
C ALA A 189 22.04 -5.85 7.90
N GLY A 190 22.62 -5.57 6.73
CA GLY A 190 22.78 -6.54 5.66
C GLY A 190 21.63 -6.57 4.64
N LEU A 191 20.61 -5.71 4.79
CA LEU A 191 19.54 -5.56 3.80
C LEU A 191 20.11 -5.12 2.46
N LEU A 192 19.75 -5.84 1.38
CA LEU A 192 20.15 -5.53 0.01
C LEU A 192 19.11 -4.72 -0.76
N LEU A 193 17.81 -4.85 -0.40
CA LEU A 193 16.76 -4.05 -0.99
C LEU A 193 16.99 -2.56 -0.68
N PRO A 194 16.63 -1.64 -1.59
CA PRO A 194 16.56 -0.23 -1.28
C PRO A 194 15.65 -0.01 -0.07
N TRP A 195 16.11 0.79 0.87
CA TRP A 195 15.41 1.10 2.12
C TRP A 195 14.96 2.55 2.17
N ARG A 196 13.78 2.78 2.73
CA ARG A 196 13.28 4.10 3.04
C ARG A 196 12.77 4.15 4.48
N ASP A 197 13.29 5.09 5.26
CA ASP A 197 12.77 5.37 6.60
C ASP A 197 11.41 6.07 6.49
N ILE A 198 10.43 5.64 7.28
CA ILE A 198 9.18 6.37 7.44
C ILE A 198 9.44 7.57 8.34
N THR A 199 8.99 8.73 7.91
CA THR A 199 9.00 9.98 8.66
C THR A 199 7.57 10.42 8.97
N PRO A 200 7.35 11.40 9.86
CA PRO A 200 6.03 12.00 10.08
C PRO A 200 5.39 12.62 8.82
N GLN A 201 6.15 12.78 7.76
CA GLN A 201 5.70 13.36 6.48
C GLN A 201 5.41 12.32 5.42
N SER A 202 5.73 11.05 5.68
CA SER A 202 5.63 9.99 4.67
C SER A 202 4.20 9.51 4.48
N ASP A 203 3.71 9.63 3.25
CA ASP A 203 2.38 9.19 2.82
C ASP A 203 2.47 8.19 1.67
N TRP A 204 1.57 7.21 1.66
CA TRP A 204 1.24 6.47 0.46
C TRP A 204 -0.05 7.02 -0.13
N VAL A 205 0.03 7.61 -1.31
CA VAL A 205 -1.11 8.33 -1.91
C VAL A 205 -2.13 7.35 -2.47
N CYS A 206 -3.34 7.36 -1.93
CA CYS A 206 -4.47 6.54 -2.36
C CYS A 206 -5.61 7.36 -3.00
N ASP A 207 -5.42 8.66 -3.18
CA ASP A 207 -6.35 9.52 -3.92
C ASP A 207 -6.35 9.14 -5.40
N ALA A 208 -7.49 8.58 -5.84
CA ALA A 208 -7.68 8.09 -7.21
C ALA A 208 -7.63 9.20 -8.28
N ALA A 209 -7.80 10.47 -7.89
CA ALA A 209 -7.72 11.63 -8.78
C ALA A 209 -6.30 12.21 -8.85
N SER A 210 -5.42 11.80 -7.95
CA SER A 210 -4.06 12.29 -7.88
C SER A 210 -3.17 11.71 -8.98
N PRO A 211 -2.28 12.50 -9.59
CA PRO A 211 -1.24 12.00 -10.49
C PRO A 211 -0.22 11.11 -9.74
N TYR A 212 -0.20 11.16 -8.43
CA TYR A 212 0.66 10.35 -7.56
C TYR A 212 -0.05 9.11 -7.00
N PHE A 213 -1.22 8.77 -7.55
CA PHE A 213 -1.95 7.59 -7.09
C PHE A 213 -1.06 6.35 -7.01
N ASN A 214 -1.14 5.69 -5.86
CA ASN A 214 -0.42 4.47 -5.51
C ASN A 214 1.11 4.62 -5.54
N THR A 215 1.60 5.76 -5.02
CA THR A 215 3.04 6.03 -4.83
C THR A 215 3.32 6.60 -3.43
N TRP A 216 4.56 6.49 -3.02
CA TRP A 216 5.10 7.17 -1.84
C TRP A 216 5.36 8.64 -2.11
N GLN A 217 4.91 9.52 -1.23
CA GLN A 217 5.19 10.96 -1.27
C GLN A 217 5.53 11.50 0.12
N GLU A 218 6.21 12.67 0.16
CA GLU A 218 6.50 13.38 1.40
C GLU A 218 5.64 14.65 1.48
N ARG A 219 4.90 14.83 2.58
CA ARG A 219 3.98 15.96 2.77
C ARG A 219 4.67 17.32 2.89
N ASP A 220 5.95 17.35 3.22
CA ASP A 220 6.71 18.59 3.37
C ASP A 220 7.29 19.12 2.05
N ASP A 221 7.13 18.39 0.94
CA ASP A 221 7.47 18.94 -0.38
C ASP A 221 6.37 19.92 -0.83
N PRO A 222 6.65 21.23 -0.80
CA PRO A 222 5.65 22.24 -1.12
C PRO A 222 5.19 22.22 -2.58
N LEU A 223 5.92 21.52 -3.46
CA LEU A 223 5.57 21.40 -4.88
C LEU A 223 4.51 20.34 -5.15
N ILE A 224 4.39 19.36 -4.25
CA ILE A 224 3.54 18.18 -4.48
C ILE A 224 2.45 17.96 -3.43
N THR A 225 2.57 18.53 -2.22
CA THR A 225 1.63 18.33 -1.10
C THR A 225 0.17 18.70 -1.41
N GLN A 226 -0.05 19.57 -2.39
CA GLN A 226 -1.42 19.98 -2.78
C GLN A 226 -2.02 19.09 -3.89
N LEU A 227 -1.32 18.04 -4.32
CA LEU A 227 -1.72 17.23 -5.48
C LEU A 227 -2.47 15.94 -5.08
N TRP A 228 -2.78 15.75 -3.81
CA TRP A 228 -3.66 14.67 -3.32
C TRP A 228 -4.46 15.11 -2.11
N ASP A 229 -5.61 14.45 -1.89
CA ASP A 229 -6.37 14.61 -0.66
C ASP A 229 -5.67 13.81 0.47
N LEU A 230 -5.30 14.50 1.54
CA LEU A 230 -4.65 13.88 2.70
C LEU A 230 -5.55 12.83 3.39
N GLN A 231 -6.87 12.94 3.27
CA GLN A 231 -7.80 11.95 3.81
C GLN A 231 -7.82 10.64 2.98
N ASP A 232 -7.38 10.72 1.73
CA ASP A 232 -7.22 9.59 0.82
C ASP A 232 -5.75 9.16 0.71
N ALA A 233 -4.91 9.52 1.67
CA ALA A 233 -3.55 9.02 1.82
C ALA A 233 -3.44 8.10 3.04
N GLU A 234 -2.54 7.13 2.97
CA GLU A 234 -2.14 6.33 4.11
C GLU A 234 -0.92 6.99 4.76
N HIS A 235 -1.13 7.58 5.95
CA HIS A 235 -0.06 8.18 6.76
C HIS A 235 0.75 7.05 7.39
N LEU A 236 1.92 6.77 6.82
CA LEU A 236 2.66 5.55 7.13
C LEU A 236 3.13 5.47 8.59
N GLU A 237 3.36 6.60 9.26
CA GLU A 237 3.75 6.62 10.68
C GLU A 237 2.66 6.15 11.64
N ASP A 238 1.38 6.23 11.24
CA ASP A 238 0.26 5.81 12.07
C ASP A 238 0.22 4.29 12.32
N TYR A 239 0.97 3.52 11.54
CA TYR A 239 1.00 2.06 11.57
C TYR A 239 2.26 1.52 12.28
N SER A 240 2.51 1.98 13.50
CA SER A 240 3.77 1.77 14.23
C SER A 240 4.16 0.32 14.47
N VAL A 241 3.22 -0.61 14.51
CA VAL A 241 3.47 -2.05 14.63
C VAL A 241 3.60 -2.69 13.25
N THR A 242 2.64 -2.41 12.39
CA THR A 242 2.50 -2.99 11.05
C THR A 242 3.69 -2.61 10.14
N TYR A 243 4.07 -1.35 10.13
CA TYR A 243 5.16 -0.84 9.29
C TYR A 243 6.49 -0.69 10.04
N ARG A 244 6.73 -1.53 11.05
CA ARG A 244 8.10 -1.65 11.60
C ARG A 244 9.08 -2.09 10.51
N TYR A 245 8.64 -3.05 9.68
CA TYR A 245 9.32 -3.55 8.49
C TYR A 245 8.30 -3.88 7.42
N ALA A 246 8.51 -3.38 6.22
CA ALA A 246 7.62 -3.60 5.10
C ALA A 246 8.38 -3.62 3.76
N CYS A 247 7.76 -4.19 2.74
CA CYS A 247 8.22 -4.20 1.36
C CYS A 247 7.04 -3.93 0.43
N VAL A 248 7.24 -3.10 -0.58
CA VAL A 248 6.22 -2.82 -1.58
C VAL A 248 5.94 -4.07 -2.42
N ILE A 249 4.68 -4.44 -2.54
CA ILE A 249 4.20 -5.37 -3.57
C ILE A 249 3.73 -4.50 -4.73
N GLU A 250 4.34 -4.64 -5.90
CA GLU A 250 4.11 -3.80 -7.08
C GLU A 250 2.78 -4.14 -7.76
N TYR A 251 1.71 -4.16 -6.94
CA TYR A 251 0.35 -4.32 -7.40
C TYR A 251 -0.26 -2.97 -7.74
N ASN A 252 -0.77 -2.82 -8.96
CA ASN A 252 -1.46 -1.60 -9.42
C ASN A 252 -0.61 -0.32 -9.27
N THR A 253 0.72 -0.44 -9.28
CA THR A 253 1.66 0.69 -9.24
C THR A 253 1.86 1.30 -10.63
N PRO A 254 2.28 2.59 -10.75
CA PRO A 254 2.61 3.19 -12.02
C PRO A 254 3.62 2.35 -12.82
N PRO A 255 3.57 2.38 -14.18
CA PRO A 255 2.73 3.27 -15.00
C PRO A 255 1.33 2.75 -15.30
N TYR A 256 0.93 1.58 -14.84
CA TYR A 256 -0.33 0.92 -15.21
C TYR A 256 -1.31 0.85 -14.04
N THR A 257 -1.76 2.00 -13.57
CA THR A 257 -2.71 2.08 -12.45
C THR A 257 -4.17 2.07 -12.90
N VAL A 258 -5.00 1.37 -12.12
CA VAL A 258 -6.46 1.38 -12.24
C VAL A 258 -7.04 1.75 -10.87
N PRO A 259 -7.56 2.97 -10.67
CA PRO A 259 -7.98 3.48 -9.36
C PRO A 259 -8.95 2.56 -8.60
N ASP A 260 -9.92 1.95 -9.30
CA ASP A 260 -10.88 1.03 -8.71
C ASP A 260 -10.26 -0.26 -8.12
N ARG A 261 -9.06 -0.61 -8.53
CA ARG A 261 -8.33 -1.76 -8.00
C ARG A 261 -7.65 -1.50 -6.67
N GLY A 262 -7.65 -0.23 -6.22
CA GLY A 262 -7.07 0.21 -4.95
C GLY A 262 -5.55 0.35 -5.00
N CYS A 263 -4.96 0.61 -3.83
CA CYS A 263 -3.58 1.05 -3.62
C CYS A 263 -2.98 0.38 -2.38
N ALA A 264 -1.74 0.71 -2.04
CA ALA A 264 -1.07 0.39 -0.78
C ALA A 264 -1.10 -1.10 -0.45
N ILE A 265 -0.52 -1.93 -1.32
CA ILE A 265 -0.37 -3.36 -1.07
C ILE A 265 1.09 -3.66 -0.75
N PHE A 266 1.31 -4.15 0.46
CA PHE A 266 2.64 -4.40 1.01
C PHE A 266 2.76 -5.81 1.58
N LEU A 267 3.98 -6.31 1.66
CA LEU A 267 4.38 -7.37 2.56
C LEU A 267 4.89 -6.71 3.84
N HIS A 268 4.31 -6.98 5.02
CA HIS A 268 4.61 -6.25 6.25
C HIS A 268 4.44 -7.11 7.52
N CYS A 269 4.80 -6.55 8.69
CA CYS A 269 4.60 -7.23 9.97
C CYS A 269 3.10 -7.31 10.30
N SER A 270 2.61 -8.51 10.63
CA SER A 270 1.26 -8.70 11.16
C SER A 270 1.11 -10.04 11.88
N ASP A 271 0.34 -10.04 12.96
CA ASP A 271 -0.12 -11.22 13.68
C ASP A 271 -1.64 -11.45 13.53
N HIS A 272 -2.28 -10.74 12.61
CA HIS A 272 -3.72 -10.79 12.34
C HIS A 272 -4.05 -10.46 10.86
N PRO A 273 -5.29 -10.75 10.39
CA PRO A 273 -5.72 -10.44 9.04
C PRO A 273 -5.59 -8.96 8.68
N THR A 274 -5.12 -8.67 7.47
CA THR A 274 -4.82 -7.32 6.99
C THR A 274 -6.02 -6.63 6.31
N SER A 275 -5.81 -5.41 5.81
CA SER A 275 -6.79 -4.72 4.96
C SER A 275 -6.60 -5.02 3.45
N GLY A 276 -5.69 -5.95 3.12
CA GLY A 276 -5.42 -6.36 1.73
C GLY A 276 -3.94 -6.66 1.46
N CYS A 277 -3.06 -6.29 2.36
CA CYS A 277 -1.63 -6.61 2.32
C CYS A 277 -1.39 -8.10 2.65
N ILE A 278 -0.13 -8.51 2.58
CA ILE A 278 0.34 -9.80 3.08
C ILE A 278 1.11 -9.56 4.39
N GLY A 279 0.67 -10.22 5.46
CA GLY A 279 1.27 -10.13 6.78
C GLY A 279 2.13 -11.33 7.12
N LEU A 280 3.30 -11.09 7.70
CA LEU A 280 4.15 -12.09 8.35
C LEU A 280 4.44 -11.67 9.78
N LEU A 281 4.78 -12.62 10.65
CA LEU A 281 5.33 -12.27 11.96
C LEU A 281 6.63 -11.49 11.81
N GLU A 282 6.92 -10.56 12.72
CA GLU A 282 8.06 -9.65 12.60
C GLU A 282 9.39 -10.37 12.35
N GLU A 283 9.66 -11.47 13.05
CA GLU A 283 10.88 -12.26 12.87
C GLU A 283 10.99 -12.82 11.45
N ASP A 284 9.89 -13.37 10.92
CA ASP A 284 9.83 -13.93 9.57
C ASP A 284 9.93 -12.82 8.52
N MET A 285 9.30 -11.67 8.78
CA MET A 285 9.38 -10.50 7.90
C MET A 285 10.84 -10.01 7.77
N VAL A 286 11.56 -9.85 8.88
CA VAL A 286 12.96 -9.41 8.86
C VAL A 286 13.85 -10.43 8.15
N ARG A 287 13.67 -11.74 8.41
CA ARG A 287 14.43 -12.80 7.74
C ARG A 287 14.17 -12.81 6.23
N THR A 288 12.91 -12.63 5.84
CA THR A 288 12.54 -12.55 4.42
C THR A 288 13.19 -11.33 3.75
N LEU A 289 13.12 -10.14 4.38
CA LEU A 289 13.76 -8.93 3.85
C LEU A 289 15.27 -9.09 3.68
N LEU A 290 15.96 -9.69 4.65
CA LEU A 290 17.41 -9.91 4.61
C LEU A 290 17.84 -10.92 3.54
N TRP A 291 16.94 -11.82 3.16
CA TRP A 291 17.19 -12.79 2.11
C TRP A 291 16.97 -12.21 0.71
N LEU A 292 16.03 -11.26 0.55
CA LEU A 292 15.70 -10.66 -0.74
C LEU A 292 16.88 -9.86 -1.31
N ASP A 293 17.21 -10.12 -2.57
CA ASP A 293 18.23 -9.40 -3.34
C ASP A 293 17.60 -8.81 -4.61
N PRO A 294 17.64 -7.49 -4.82
CA PRO A 294 17.06 -6.85 -6.00
C PRO A 294 17.68 -7.32 -7.32
N ARG A 295 18.89 -7.88 -7.30
CA ARG A 295 19.56 -8.43 -8.48
C ARG A 295 18.93 -9.74 -8.96
N GLU A 296 18.20 -10.41 -8.09
CA GLU A 296 17.51 -11.68 -8.33
C GLU A 296 16.06 -11.47 -8.82
N ASN A 297 15.68 -10.22 -9.14
CA ASN A 297 14.32 -9.85 -9.55
C ASN A 297 13.25 -10.54 -8.70
N PRO A 298 13.14 -10.22 -7.40
CA PRO A 298 12.26 -10.92 -6.50
C PRO A 298 10.78 -10.64 -6.82
N TYR A 299 9.97 -11.70 -6.80
CA TYR A 299 8.53 -11.65 -6.95
C TYR A 299 7.83 -12.29 -5.75
N ILE A 300 6.55 -11.98 -5.60
CA ILE A 300 5.62 -12.68 -4.72
C ILE A 300 4.48 -13.28 -5.53
N LEU A 301 4.22 -14.57 -5.30
CA LEU A 301 3.01 -15.25 -5.78
C LEU A 301 2.02 -15.33 -4.63
N ILE A 302 0.87 -14.69 -4.79
CA ILE A 302 -0.25 -14.73 -3.84
C ILE A 302 -1.32 -15.63 -4.43
N THR A 303 -1.56 -16.78 -3.80
CA THR A 303 -2.45 -17.82 -4.33
C THR A 303 -3.09 -18.60 -3.19
N GLY A 304 -3.84 -19.67 -3.52
CA GLY A 304 -4.43 -20.58 -2.57
C GLY A 304 -5.95 -20.58 -2.58
N HIS A 305 -6.56 -20.84 -1.43
CA HIS A 305 -8.00 -21.00 -1.31
C HIS A 305 -8.71 -19.66 -1.09
N GLU A 306 -9.84 -19.46 -1.79
CA GLU A 306 -10.72 -18.32 -1.50
C GLU A 306 -11.36 -18.49 -0.12
N LYS A 307 -11.64 -17.35 0.53
CA LYS A 307 -12.38 -17.37 1.79
C LYS A 307 -13.76 -17.99 1.60
N PRO A 308 -14.15 -19.01 2.40
CA PRO A 308 -15.49 -19.54 2.37
C PRO A 308 -16.56 -18.45 2.59
N ARG A 309 -17.63 -18.52 1.83
CA ARG A 309 -18.75 -17.55 1.89
C ARG A 309 -19.65 -17.80 3.10
#